data_8f125c400dcec722b903455bf3f0ca1d
#
_entry.id   8f125c400dcec722b903455bf3f0ca1d
#
_cell.length_a   1.000
_cell.length_b   1.000
_cell.length_c   1.000
_cell.angle_alpha   90.00
_cell.angle_beta   90.00
_cell.angle_gamma   90.00
#
_symmetry.space_group_name_H-M   'P 1'
#
loop_
_entity.id
_entity.type
_entity.pdbx_description
1 polymer ?
#
loop_
_entity_poly.entity_id
_entity_poly.type
_entity_poly.pdbx_seq_one_letter_code
_entity_poly.pdbx_strand_id
1 'polypeptide(L)'
;MLQIQTIMDRAEQGVTSPFICMAENGLEYFVKGLHATRASQINEWIGGNMAQALGLPVAPFELLEVGEELYEELPAKMKEIGKGICFGSLAQKGCALLEPADIPRIDTVMQRQIAAFDWFVRNEDRTIGNPNLLYRNCNNSLIVIDHNCAFDTGFNPNNFLQNHIFSSAFRQILEDWVLREEMELWLKSALPAYRKACDNLPSEWAWANEERDLPAAYNRSRTDETVRRIDNGTLWSIS
;
A
#
# COMPACT_ATOMS: atom_id res chain seq x y z
N MET A 1 -4.60 3.18 18.38
CA MET A 1 -3.28 2.58 18.10
C MET A 1 -3.16 1.37 19.00
N LEU A 2 -2.77 0.21 18.45
CA LEU A 2 -2.69 -1.06 19.18
C LEU A 2 -1.23 -1.33 19.59
N GLN A 3 -1.04 -1.95 20.76
CA GLN A 3 0.30 -2.38 21.21
C GLN A 3 0.66 -3.74 20.61
N ILE A 4 1.89 -3.89 20.13
CA ILE A 4 2.46 -5.18 19.76
C ILE A 4 2.84 -5.91 21.05
N GLN A 5 2.32 -7.13 21.22
CA GLN A 5 2.64 -7.98 22.37
C GLN A 5 3.79 -8.94 22.10
N THR A 6 3.89 -9.42 20.84
CA THR A 6 4.89 -10.41 20.47
C THR A 6 5.29 -10.24 19.02
N ILE A 7 6.59 -10.30 18.75
CA ILE A 7 7.14 -10.42 17.41
C ILE A 7 7.49 -11.90 17.22
N MET A 8 6.77 -12.56 16.30
CA MET A 8 6.86 -14.02 16.13
C MET A 8 7.95 -14.42 15.16
N ASP A 9 7.98 -13.77 13.98
CA ASP A 9 8.91 -14.12 12.91
C ASP A 9 9.04 -12.97 11.91
N ARG A 10 9.82 -13.18 10.87
CA ARG A 10 9.94 -12.30 9.71
C ARG A 10 9.42 -13.04 8.48
N ALA A 11 8.58 -12.39 7.68
CA ALA A 11 8.04 -12.99 6.47
C ALA A 11 9.19 -13.30 5.48
N GLU A 12 9.21 -14.51 4.96
CA GLU A 12 10.22 -14.94 3.96
C GLU A 12 9.95 -14.32 2.57
N GLN A 13 8.70 -13.87 2.33
CA GLN A 13 8.27 -13.32 1.05
C GLN A 13 8.12 -11.79 1.12
N GLY A 14 8.42 -11.14 -0.01
CA GLY A 14 8.38 -9.68 -0.18
C GLY A 14 9.72 -9.00 0.04
N VAL A 15 10.00 -7.97 -0.76
CA VAL A 15 11.26 -7.20 -0.73
C VAL A 15 11.50 -6.55 0.64
N THR A 16 10.44 -6.08 1.30
CA THR A 16 10.51 -5.42 2.61
C THR A 16 10.55 -6.40 3.77
N SER A 17 10.29 -7.71 3.55
CA SER A 17 10.28 -8.77 4.58
C SER A 17 9.66 -8.31 5.90
N PRO A 18 8.33 -8.03 5.95
CA PRO A 18 7.68 -7.48 7.14
C PRO A 18 7.76 -8.45 8.31
N PHE A 19 7.68 -7.93 9.54
CA PHE A 19 7.59 -8.77 10.73
C PHE A 19 6.17 -9.29 10.93
N ILE A 20 6.05 -10.53 11.38
CA ILE A 20 4.78 -11.14 11.80
C ILE A 20 4.64 -10.90 13.30
N CYS A 21 3.65 -10.10 13.68
CA CYS A 21 3.45 -9.68 15.06
C CYS A 21 2.04 -10.02 15.55
N MET A 22 1.92 -10.34 16.84
CA MET A 22 0.67 -10.42 17.55
C MET A 22 0.42 -9.11 18.28
N ALA A 23 -0.73 -8.47 18.06
CA ALA A 23 -1.12 -7.26 18.78
C ALA A 23 -2.01 -7.58 19.99
N GLU A 24 -2.24 -6.60 20.86
CA GLU A 24 -3.03 -6.73 22.10
C GLU A 24 -4.48 -7.16 21.89
N ASN A 25 -5.02 -6.99 20.66
CA ASN A 25 -6.33 -7.49 20.27
C ASN A 25 -6.34 -8.98 19.91
N GLY A 26 -5.21 -9.69 20.05
CA GLY A 26 -5.06 -11.11 19.73
C GLY A 26 -5.03 -11.44 18.24
N LEU A 27 -4.86 -10.43 17.36
CA LEU A 27 -4.78 -10.62 15.91
C LEU A 27 -3.34 -10.50 15.42
N GLU A 28 -3.06 -11.24 14.34
CA GLU A 28 -1.76 -11.25 13.67
C GLU A 28 -1.69 -10.17 12.60
N TYR A 29 -0.56 -9.46 12.54
CA TYR A 29 -0.29 -8.40 11.56
C TYR A 29 1.06 -8.61 10.89
N PHE A 30 1.12 -8.25 9.60
CA PHE A 30 2.37 -8.01 8.90
C PHE A 30 2.79 -6.56 9.14
N VAL A 31 3.90 -6.38 9.86
CA VAL A 31 4.31 -5.07 10.39
C VAL A 31 5.54 -4.55 9.65
N LYS A 32 5.42 -3.35 9.12
CA LYS A 32 6.51 -2.58 8.51
C LYS A 32 6.97 -1.51 9.52
N GLY A 33 8.13 -1.73 10.11
CA GLY A 33 8.80 -0.80 11.03
C GLY A 33 9.95 -0.04 10.35
N LEU A 34 10.99 0.34 11.11
CA LEU A 34 12.12 1.13 10.59
C LEU A 34 12.88 0.43 9.45
N HIS A 35 13.03 -0.89 9.51
CA HIS A 35 13.68 -1.69 8.45
C HIS A 35 13.05 -1.48 7.05
N ALA A 36 11.73 -1.21 7.00
CA ALA A 36 10.99 -1.00 5.76
C ALA A 36 10.99 0.47 5.28
N THR A 37 11.72 1.35 5.96
CA THR A 37 11.77 2.80 5.79
C THR A 37 10.49 3.55 6.16
N ARG A 38 10.62 4.80 6.62
CA ARG A 38 9.45 5.65 6.91
C ARG A 38 8.66 6.03 5.68
N ALA A 39 9.33 6.24 4.55
CA ALA A 39 8.64 6.51 3.27
C ALA A 39 7.70 5.36 2.88
N SER A 40 8.15 4.12 3.04
CA SER A 40 7.32 2.93 2.81
C SER A 40 6.09 2.90 3.71
N GLN A 41 6.24 3.14 5.02
CA GLN A 41 5.13 3.17 5.98
C GLN A 41 4.12 4.29 5.67
N ILE A 42 4.62 5.48 5.28
CA ILE A 42 3.79 6.62 4.89
C ILE A 42 2.99 6.31 3.63
N ASN A 43 3.63 5.70 2.62
CA ASN A 43 2.97 5.31 1.38
C ASN A 43 1.89 4.26 1.61
N GLU A 44 2.16 3.26 2.47
CA GLU A 44 1.16 2.26 2.89
C GLU A 44 -0.05 2.93 3.55
N TRP A 45 0.20 3.86 4.48
CA TRP A 45 -0.85 4.55 5.19
C TRP A 45 -1.71 5.41 4.26
N ILE A 46 -1.08 6.23 3.42
CA ILE A 46 -1.80 7.12 2.49
C ILE A 46 -2.51 6.29 1.42
N GLY A 47 -1.80 5.38 0.75
CA GLY A 47 -2.34 4.52 -0.31
C GLY A 47 -3.48 3.65 0.20
N GLY A 48 -3.30 3.00 1.36
CA GLY A 48 -4.33 2.18 1.98
C GLY A 48 -5.60 2.96 2.33
N ASN A 49 -5.48 4.16 2.94
CA ASN A 49 -6.65 5.01 3.25
C ASN A 49 -7.38 5.48 1.98
N MET A 50 -6.66 5.81 0.91
CA MET A 50 -7.27 6.18 -0.36
C MET A 50 -7.99 4.99 -1.00
N ALA A 51 -7.34 3.82 -1.07
CA ALA A 51 -7.92 2.61 -1.63
C ALA A 51 -9.17 2.16 -0.86
N GLN A 52 -9.15 2.23 0.47
CA GLN A 52 -10.30 1.94 1.33
C GLN A 52 -11.46 2.92 1.07
N ALA A 53 -11.18 4.22 0.92
CA ALA A 53 -12.19 5.23 0.63
C ALA A 53 -12.84 5.04 -0.75
N LEU A 54 -12.13 4.45 -1.69
CA LEU A 54 -12.63 4.05 -3.02
C LEU A 54 -13.43 2.75 -3.01
N GLY A 55 -13.53 2.07 -1.86
CA GLY A 55 -14.21 0.78 -1.75
C GLY A 55 -13.42 -0.39 -2.32
N LEU A 56 -12.13 -0.24 -2.57
CA LEU A 56 -11.28 -1.37 -2.93
C LEU A 56 -11.16 -2.35 -1.74
N PRO A 57 -11.12 -3.65 -1.98
CA PRO A 57 -11.06 -4.67 -0.94
C PRO A 57 -9.66 -4.75 -0.30
N VAL A 58 -9.26 -3.71 0.42
CA VAL A 58 -7.95 -3.63 1.08
C VAL A 58 -7.94 -4.49 2.33
N ALA A 59 -6.83 -5.19 2.61
CA ALA A 59 -6.63 -5.81 3.90
C ALA A 59 -6.75 -4.75 5.02
N PRO A 60 -7.50 -5.00 6.10
CA PRO A 60 -7.56 -4.07 7.22
C PRO A 60 -6.15 -3.74 7.73
N PHE A 61 -5.91 -2.50 8.08
CA PHE A 61 -4.61 -2.04 8.57
C PHE A 61 -4.76 -1.06 9.72
N GLU A 62 -3.74 -0.99 10.56
CA GLU A 62 -3.72 -0.17 11.77
C GLU A 62 -2.33 0.43 12.00
N LEU A 63 -2.27 1.47 12.82
CA LEU A 63 -1.04 1.91 13.45
C LEU A 63 -0.79 1.05 14.69
N LEU A 64 0.36 0.39 14.72
CA LEU A 64 0.81 -0.45 15.81
C LEU A 64 2.01 0.19 16.49
N GLU A 65 2.23 -0.11 17.76
CA GLU A 65 3.36 0.42 18.51
C GLU A 65 4.25 -0.70 19.06
N VAL A 66 5.55 -0.59 18.81
CA VAL A 66 6.58 -1.38 19.48
C VAL A 66 6.99 -0.61 20.73
N GLY A 67 6.51 -1.06 21.89
CA GLY A 67 6.84 -0.44 23.18
C GLY A 67 8.30 -0.68 23.58
N GLU A 68 8.83 0.20 24.44
CA GLU A 68 10.21 0.15 24.93
C GLU A 68 10.54 -1.20 25.61
N GLU A 69 9.66 -1.70 26.48
CA GLU A 69 9.88 -2.95 27.22
C GLU A 69 10.02 -4.14 26.28
N LEU A 70 9.10 -4.26 25.31
CA LEU A 70 9.17 -5.31 24.29
C LEU A 70 10.46 -5.20 23.49
N TYR A 71 10.81 -3.98 23.04
CA TYR A 71 11.98 -3.77 22.20
C TYR A 71 13.28 -4.18 22.89
N GLU A 72 13.44 -3.86 24.20
CA GLU A 72 14.63 -4.21 24.94
C GLU A 72 14.84 -5.73 25.08
N GLU A 73 13.76 -6.48 25.14
CA GLU A 73 13.78 -7.95 25.23
C GLU A 73 14.03 -8.66 23.88
N LEU A 74 13.95 -7.92 22.75
CA LEU A 74 14.09 -8.53 21.43
C LEU A 74 15.51 -9.02 21.16
N PRO A 75 15.65 -10.19 20.48
CA PRO A 75 16.90 -10.61 19.89
C PRO A 75 17.40 -9.57 18.85
N ALA A 76 18.71 -9.47 18.70
CA ALA A 76 19.36 -8.47 17.81
C ALA A 76 18.77 -8.43 16.40
N LYS A 77 18.48 -9.59 15.80
CA LYS A 77 17.88 -9.67 14.45
C LYS A 77 16.45 -9.10 14.40
N MET A 78 15.70 -9.06 15.51
CA MET A 78 14.33 -8.52 15.56
C MET A 78 14.34 -7.02 15.87
N LYS A 79 15.42 -6.47 16.41
CA LYS A 79 15.55 -5.03 16.71
C LYS A 79 15.54 -4.13 15.46
N GLU A 80 15.71 -4.71 14.27
CA GLU A 80 15.55 -3.98 13.00
C GLU A 80 14.14 -3.40 12.79
N ILE A 81 13.12 -3.92 13.49
CA ILE A 81 11.76 -3.36 13.46
C ILE A 81 11.74 -1.90 13.97
N GLY A 82 12.64 -1.56 14.90
CA GLY A 82 12.70 -0.25 15.56
C GLY A 82 11.61 -0.07 16.62
N LYS A 83 11.77 0.94 17.49
CA LYS A 83 10.77 1.36 18.48
C LYS A 83 9.73 2.30 17.87
N GLY A 84 8.57 2.41 18.54
CA GLY A 84 7.52 3.37 18.25
C GLY A 84 6.52 2.88 17.19
N ILE A 85 5.92 3.83 16.48
CA ILE A 85 4.77 3.58 15.62
C ILE A 85 5.18 2.93 14.31
N CYS A 86 4.51 1.82 13.98
CA CYS A 86 4.67 1.03 12.77
C CYS A 86 3.36 0.94 11.98
N PHE A 87 3.46 0.66 10.69
CA PHE A 87 2.30 0.26 9.88
C PHE A 87 2.08 -1.24 10.01
N GLY A 88 0.85 -1.66 10.29
CA GLY A 88 0.47 -3.07 10.36
C GLY A 88 -0.70 -3.42 9.46
N SER A 89 -0.52 -4.38 8.56
CA SER A 89 -1.57 -4.98 7.73
C SER A 89 -2.05 -6.29 8.37
N LEU A 90 -3.36 -6.42 8.58
CA LEU A 90 -3.95 -7.60 9.22
C LEU A 90 -3.73 -8.86 8.38
N ALA A 91 -3.18 -9.90 8.98
CA ALA A 91 -2.94 -11.18 8.31
C ALA A 91 -4.25 -11.82 7.83
N GLN A 92 -4.29 -12.16 6.54
CA GLN A 92 -5.47 -12.71 5.88
C GLN A 92 -5.39 -14.24 5.81
N LYS A 93 -6.15 -14.93 6.65
CA LYS A 93 -6.15 -16.41 6.70
C LYS A 93 -6.94 -17.00 5.52
N GLY A 94 -6.45 -18.14 5.01
CA GLY A 94 -7.10 -18.85 3.91
C GLY A 94 -7.02 -18.15 2.56
N CYS A 95 -6.05 -17.28 2.37
CA CYS A 95 -5.72 -16.62 1.11
C CYS A 95 -4.35 -17.09 0.61
N ALA A 96 -4.15 -17.03 -0.70
CA ALA A 96 -2.85 -17.16 -1.35
C ALA A 96 -2.59 -15.94 -2.22
N LEU A 97 -1.36 -15.73 -2.66
CA LEU A 97 -1.09 -14.73 -3.69
C LEU A 97 -1.89 -15.07 -4.96
N LEU A 98 -2.41 -14.03 -5.62
CA LEU A 98 -3.15 -14.20 -6.86
C LEU A 98 -2.24 -14.80 -7.93
N GLU A 99 -2.66 -15.92 -8.50
CA GLU A 99 -1.96 -16.53 -9.63
C GLU A 99 -2.51 -16.01 -10.98
N PRO A 100 -1.69 -15.96 -12.05
CA PRO A 100 -2.14 -15.55 -13.37
C PRO A 100 -3.37 -16.32 -13.89
N ALA A 101 -3.50 -17.59 -13.51
CA ALA A 101 -4.64 -18.44 -13.87
C ALA A 101 -5.98 -17.98 -13.26
N ASP A 102 -5.95 -17.23 -12.17
CA ASP A 102 -7.13 -16.74 -11.47
C ASP A 102 -7.58 -15.35 -11.96
N ILE A 103 -6.75 -14.62 -12.72
CA ILE A 103 -7.07 -13.29 -13.26
C ILE A 103 -8.42 -13.29 -14.01
N PRO A 104 -8.77 -14.27 -14.88
CA PRO A 104 -10.05 -14.27 -15.56
C PRO A 104 -11.28 -14.42 -14.65
N ARG A 105 -11.09 -14.81 -13.39
CA ARG A 105 -12.16 -14.93 -12.39
C ARG A 105 -12.44 -13.60 -11.67
N ILE A 106 -11.52 -12.62 -11.80
CA ILE A 106 -11.68 -11.30 -11.21
C ILE A 106 -12.59 -10.48 -12.12
N ASP A 107 -13.60 -9.85 -11.53
CA ASP A 107 -14.50 -8.95 -12.24
C ASP A 107 -13.73 -7.84 -12.98
N THR A 108 -14.09 -7.56 -14.23
CA THR A 108 -13.38 -6.60 -15.08
C THR A 108 -13.45 -5.17 -14.53
N VAL A 109 -14.53 -4.80 -13.85
CA VAL A 109 -14.64 -3.48 -13.18
C VAL A 109 -13.60 -3.39 -12.07
N MET A 110 -13.46 -4.43 -11.25
CA MET A 110 -12.45 -4.50 -10.20
C MET A 110 -11.03 -4.42 -10.78
N GLN A 111 -10.74 -5.12 -11.88
CA GLN A 111 -9.43 -5.04 -12.55
C GLN A 111 -9.13 -3.60 -13.01
N ARG A 112 -10.13 -2.92 -13.62
CA ARG A 112 -10.01 -1.51 -14.06
C ARG A 112 -9.80 -0.57 -12.86
N GLN A 113 -10.56 -0.76 -11.80
CA GLN A 113 -10.46 0.06 -10.58
C GLN A 113 -9.08 -0.03 -9.93
N ILE A 114 -8.55 -1.25 -9.76
CA ILE A 114 -7.21 -1.44 -9.19
C ILE A 114 -6.14 -0.83 -10.10
N ALA A 115 -6.22 -1.07 -11.41
CA ALA A 115 -5.24 -0.52 -12.35
C ALA A 115 -5.31 1.02 -12.45
N ALA A 116 -6.52 1.60 -12.44
CA ALA A 116 -6.70 3.06 -12.41
C ALA A 116 -6.18 3.67 -11.12
N PHE A 117 -6.41 3.00 -9.98
CA PHE A 117 -5.89 3.45 -8.69
C PHE A 117 -4.36 3.41 -8.65
N ASP A 118 -3.73 2.30 -9.04
CA ASP A 118 -2.26 2.18 -9.08
C ASP A 118 -1.62 3.20 -10.03
N TRP A 119 -2.25 3.47 -11.19
CA TRP A 119 -1.83 4.55 -12.09
C TRP A 119 -1.95 5.93 -11.44
N PHE A 120 -3.04 6.18 -10.72
CA PHE A 120 -3.29 7.44 -10.04
C PHE A 120 -2.24 7.72 -8.97
N VAL A 121 -1.93 6.73 -8.14
CA VAL A 121 -0.93 6.87 -7.08
C VAL A 121 0.50 6.56 -7.53
N ARG A 122 0.74 6.28 -8.83
CA ARG A 122 2.05 5.91 -9.39
C ARG A 122 2.67 4.71 -8.68
N ASN A 123 1.91 3.62 -8.56
CA ASN A 123 2.38 2.34 -8.04
C ASN A 123 2.57 1.35 -9.20
N GLU A 124 3.81 1.10 -9.63
CA GLU A 124 4.09 0.13 -10.69
C GLU A 124 4.52 -1.26 -10.18
N ASP A 125 4.54 -1.47 -8.86
CA ASP A 125 5.02 -2.70 -8.25
C ASP A 125 4.01 -3.87 -8.34
N ARG A 126 2.74 -3.60 -8.69
CA ARG A 126 1.72 -4.62 -8.84
C ARG A 126 1.78 -5.30 -10.21
N THR A 127 2.65 -6.32 -10.30
CA THR A 127 2.95 -7.02 -11.56
C THR A 127 2.52 -8.49 -11.51
N ILE A 128 2.64 -9.19 -12.64
CA ILE A 128 2.41 -10.66 -12.68
C ILE A 128 3.37 -11.40 -11.75
N GLY A 129 4.62 -10.94 -11.64
CA GLY A 129 5.63 -11.56 -10.77
C GLY A 129 5.51 -11.17 -9.30
N ASN A 130 4.87 -10.04 -9.02
CA ASN A 130 4.59 -9.51 -7.68
C ASN A 130 3.17 -8.95 -7.65
N PRO A 131 2.13 -9.78 -7.52
CA PRO A 131 0.75 -9.34 -7.68
C PRO A 131 0.30 -8.37 -6.59
N ASN A 132 0.86 -8.45 -5.38
CA ASN A 132 0.40 -7.69 -4.21
C ASN A 132 -1.13 -7.75 -4.03
N LEU A 133 -1.68 -8.90 -4.38
CA LEU A 133 -3.10 -9.26 -4.33
C LEU A 133 -3.22 -10.63 -3.71
N LEU A 134 -4.08 -10.77 -2.71
CA LEU A 134 -4.43 -12.07 -2.15
C LEU A 134 -5.78 -12.52 -2.73
N TYR A 135 -5.88 -13.81 -3.00
CA TYR A 135 -7.09 -14.42 -3.53
C TYR A 135 -7.56 -15.55 -2.61
N ARG A 136 -8.85 -15.55 -2.31
CA ARG A 136 -9.50 -16.57 -1.50
C ARG A 136 -10.40 -17.42 -2.38
N ASN A 137 -9.96 -18.63 -2.69
CA ASN A 137 -10.64 -19.54 -3.62
C ASN A 137 -12.05 -19.95 -3.15
N CYS A 138 -12.31 -20.03 -1.83
CA CYS A 138 -13.58 -20.51 -1.31
C CYS A 138 -14.78 -19.60 -1.64
N ASN A 139 -14.55 -18.32 -1.90
CA ASN A 139 -15.61 -17.33 -2.20
C ASN A 139 -15.22 -16.35 -3.32
N ASN A 140 -14.14 -16.62 -4.03
CA ASN A 140 -13.60 -15.77 -5.10
C ASN A 140 -13.35 -14.31 -4.68
N SER A 141 -12.97 -14.08 -3.41
CA SER A 141 -12.68 -12.73 -2.93
C SER A 141 -11.23 -12.34 -3.18
N LEU A 142 -11.05 -11.13 -3.68
CA LEU A 142 -9.76 -10.48 -3.87
C LEU A 142 -9.48 -9.58 -2.66
N ILE A 143 -8.20 -9.46 -2.26
CA ILE A 143 -7.76 -8.55 -1.22
C ILE A 143 -6.51 -7.84 -1.71
N VAL A 144 -6.55 -6.51 -1.70
CA VAL A 144 -5.43 -5.65 -2.10
C VAL A 144 -4.52 -5.44 -0.90
N ILE A 145 -3.23 -5.64 -1.11
CA ILE A 145 -2.17 -5.40 -0.12
C ILE A 145 -1.02 -4.62 -0.75
N ASP A 146 -0.14 -4.11 0.06
CA ASP A 146 1.13 -3.49 -0.30
C ASP A 146 1.01 -2.27 -1.23
N HIS A 147 0.98 -1.09 -0.59
CA HIS A 147 0.99 0.22 -1.26
C HIS A 147 2.31 0.97 -1.05
N ASN A 148 3.36 0.29 -0.59
CA ASN A 148 4.63 0.90 -0.19
C ASN A 148 5.34 1.62 -1.35
N CYS A 149 5.13 1.17 -2.59
CA CYS A 149 5.66 1.76 -3.81
C CYS A 149 4.72 2.83 -4.42
N ALA A 150 3.65 3.25 -3.72
CA ALA A 150 2.84 4.36 -4.16
C ALA A 150 3.65 5.68 -4.14
N PHE A 151 3.25 6.63 -4.98
CA PHE A 151 3.89 7.96 -5.13
C PHE A 151 5.36 7.90 -5.56
N ASP A 152 5.72 6.83 -6.29
CA ASP A 152 7.09 6.65 -6.77
C ASP A 152 7.47 7.76 -7.77
N THR A 153 8.62 8.39 -7.52
CA THR A 153 9.20 9.41 -8.41
C THR A 153 9.85 8.81 -9.64
N GLY A 154 10.20 7.53 -9.60
CA GLY A 154 10.75 6.74 -10.70
C GLY A 154 9.68 6.07 -11.58
N PHE A 155 8.39 6.29 -11.30
CA PHE A 155 7.29 5.69 -12.04
C PHE A 155 7.45 5.83 -13.56
N ASN A 156 7.43 4.71 -14.26
CA ASN A 156 7.55 4.65 -15.72
C ASN A 156 6.23 4.20 -16.35
N PRO A 157 5.52 5.09 -17.07
CA PRO A 157 4.25 4.77 -17.70
C PRO A 157 4.32 3.57 -18.66
N ASN A 158 5.41 3.44 -19.42
CA ASN A 158 5.56 2.33 -20.36
C ASN A 158 5.79 1.00 -19.64
N ASN A 159 6.55 1.01 -18.55
CA ASN A 159 6.75 -0.18 -17.70
C ASN A 159 5.41 -0.61 -17.07
N PHE A 160 4.63 0.33 -16.55
CA PHE A 160 3.29 0.06 -16.04
C PHE A 160 2.38 -0.58 -17.10
N LEU A 161 2.31 -0.01 -18.31
CA LEU A 161 1.50 -0.52 -19.42
C LEU A 161 1.90 -1.92 -19.88
N GLN A 162 3.14 -2.31 -19.69
CA GLN A 162 3.65 -3.62 -20.05
C GLN A 162 3.48 -4.67 -18.96
N ASN A 163 3.71 -4.30 -17.70
CA ASN A 163 3.95 -5.26 -16.63
C ASN A 163 2.87 -5.28 -15.54
N HIS A 164 2.02 -4.23 -15.44
CA HIS A 164 0.95 -4.22 -14.45
C HIS A 164 0.03 -5.43 -14.64
N ILE A 165 -0.32 -6.12 -13.54
CA ILE A 165 -1.11 -7.38 -13.59
C ILE A 165 -2.44 -7.23 -14.33
N PHE A 166 -3.06 -6.05 -14.29
CA PHE A 166 -4.30 -5.72 -15.01
C PHE A 166 -4.05 -4.73 -16.16
N SER A 167 -2.88 -4.77 -16.80
CA SER A 167 -2.53 -3.88 -17.92
C SER A 167 -3.55 -3.92 -19.06
N SER A 168 -4.14 -5.08 -19.36
CA SER A 168 -5.18 -5.22 -20.38
C SER A 168 -6.45 -4.43 -20.02
N ALA A 169 -6.91 -4.50 -18.78
CA ALA A 169 -8.05 -3.73 -18.30
C ALA A 169 -7.76 -2.22 -18.27
N PHE A 170 -6.51 -1.83 -17.94
CA PHE A 170 -6.08 -0.44 -17.98
C PHE A 170 -6.06 0.14 -19.39
N ARG A 171 -5.63 -0.64 -20.41
CA ARG A 171 -5.68 -0.20 -21.83
C ARG A 171 -7.10 0.11 -22.28
N GLN A 172 -8.11 -0.64 -21.82
CA GLN A 172 -9.51 -0.34 -22.12
C GLN A 172 -9.92 1.04 -21.60
N ILE A 173 -9.41 1.45 -20.41
CA ILE A 173 -9.65 2.81 -19.87
C ILE A 173 -9.01 3.86 -20.79
N LEU A 174 -7.78 3.62 -21.26
CA LEU A 174 -7.08 4.58 -22.13
C LEU A 174 -7.71 4.72 -23.51
N GLU A 175 -8.36 3.69 -24.02
CA GLU A 175 -9.00 3.67 -25.34
C GLU A 175 -10.44 4.23 -25.33
N ASP A 176 -11.10 4.24 -24.15
CA ASP A 176 -12.48 4.66 -23.98
C ASP A 176 -12.57 5.92 -23.09
N TRP A 177 -12.97 7.05 -23.68
CA TRP A 177 -13.06 8.31 -22.96
C TRP A 177 -14.16 8.31 -21.89
N VAL A 178 -15.24 7.52 -22.05
CA VAL A 178 -16.31 7.39 -21.06
C VAL A 178 -15.78 6.68 -19.82
N LEU A 179 -15.06 5.57 -20.04
CA LEU A 179 -14.40 4.86 -18.93
C LEU A 179 -13.37 5.75 -18.20
N ARG A 180 -12.63 6.60 -18.94
CA ARG A 180 -11.70 7.56 -18.32
C ARG A 180 -12.43 8.53 -17.41
N GLU A 181 -13.53 9.12 -17.89
CA GLU A 181 -14.33 10.06 -17.12
C GLU A 181 -14.94 9.41 -15.86
N GLU A 182 -15.50 8.19 -16.01
CA GLU A 182 -16.01 7.42 -14.88
C GLU A 182 -14.93 7.13 -13.83
N MET A 183 -13.77 6.65 -14.27
CA MET A 183 -12.65 6.36 -13.37
C MET A 183 -12.09 7.63 -12.72
N GLU A 184 -12.01 8.75 -13.46
CA GLU A 184 -11.57 10.02 -12.91
C GLU A 184 -12.51 10.53 -11.82
N LEU A 185 -13.83 10.46 -12.05
CA LEU A 185 -14.83 10.85 -11.06
C LEU A 185 -14.74 9.96 -9.81
N TRP A 186 -14.59 8.66 -10.01
CA TRP A 186 -14.42 7.69 -8.92
C TRP A 186 -13.14 7.97 -8.14
N LEU A 187 -11.98 8.17 -8.77
CA LEU A 187 -10.70 8.49 -8.12
C LEU A 187 -10.75 9.81 -7.35
N LYS A 188 -11.46 10.84 -7.86
CA LYS A 188 -11.66 12.12 -7.16
C LYS A 188 -12.30 11.94 -5.79
N SER A 189 -13.14 10.94 -5.62
CA SER A 189 -13.79 10.67 -4.33
C SER A 189 -12.81 10.29 -3.21
N ALA A 190 -11.57 9.87 -3.52
CA ALA A 190 -10.54 9.58 -2.54
C ALA A 190 -9.77 10.83 -2.04
N LEU A 191 -9.92 12.00 -2.66
CA LEU A 191 -9.15 13.19 -2.28
C LEU A 191 -9.35 13.63 -0.82
N PRO A 192 -10.56 13.57 -0.23
CA PRO A 192 -10.72 13.85 1.20
C PRO A 192 -9.95 12.86 2.10
N ALA A 193 -9.96 11.57 1.74
CA ALA A 193 -9.21 10.54 2.47
C ALA A 193 -7.70 10.74 2.36
N TYR A 194 -7.21 11.11 1.17
CA TYR A 194 -5.81 11.50 0.96
C TYR A 194 -5.38 12.60 1.93
N ARG A 195 -6.14 13.72 1.97
CA ARG A 195 -5.82 14.85 2.85
C ARG A 195 -5.81 14.42 4.31
N LYS A 196 -6.88 13.73 4.74
CA LYS A 196 -7.01 13.22 6.11
C LYS A 196 -5.85 12.28 6.48
N ALA A 197 -5.47 11.34 5.60
CA ALA A 197 -4.37 10.42 5.84
C ALA A 197 -3.04 11.15 6.03
N CYS A 198 -2.77 12.14 5.18
CA CYS A 198 -1.57 12.97 5.29
C CYS A 198 -1.53 13.84 6.56
N ASP A 199 -2.68 14.36 6.98
CA ASP A 199 -2.76 15.26 8.16
C ASP A 199 -2.71 14.46 9.47
N ASN A 200 -2.95 13.13 9.43
CA ASN A 200 -2.90 12.23 10.56
C ASN A 200 -1.66 11.31 10.56
N LEU A 201 -0.62 11.67 9.82
CA LEU A 201 0.66 10.95 9.91
C LEU A 201 1.25 11.09 11.31
N PRO A 202 1.74 10.01 11.91
CA PRO A 202 2.47 10.08 13.18
C PRO A 202 3.64 11.06 13.08
N SER A 203 3.78 11.96 14.06
CA SER A 203 4.83 12.98 14.03
C SER A 203 6.25 12.39 14.01
N GLU A 204 6.44 11.21 14.62
CA GLU A 204 7.71 10.50 14.59
C GLU A 204 8.09 9.97 13.20
N TRP A 205 7.12 9.79 12.28
CA TRP A 205 7.39 9.36 10.90
C TRP A 205 8.05 10.46 10.04
N ALA A 206 8.18 11.67 10.58
CA ALA A 206 9.04 12.70 9.98
C ALA A 206 10.53 12.32 10.02
N TRP A 207 10.91 11.31 10.80
CA TRP A 207 12.29 10.92 11.04
C TRP A 207 12.56 9.49 10.59
N ALA A 208 13.71 9.28 9.94
CA ALA A 208 14.13 7.98 9.44
C ALA A 208 14.72 7.08 10.54
N ASN A 209 15.15 7.67 11.66
CA ASN A 209 15.82 6.99 12.77
C ASN A 209 15.20 7.33 14.13
N GLU A 210 15.57 6.56 15.14
CA GLU A 210 15.07 6.71 16.52
C GLU A 210 15.57 7.99 17.19
N GLU A 211 16.79 8.44 16.87
CA GLU A 211 17.41 9.65 17.39
C GLU A 211 16.74 10.94 16.91
N ARG A 212 15.89 10.84 15.86
CA ARG A 212 15.17 11.96 15.25
C ARG A 212 16.07 13.08 14.75
N ASP A 213 17.23 12.72 14.17
CA ASP A 213 18.19 13.65 13.57
C ASP A 213 18.33 13.47 12.05
N LEU A 214 17.81 12.36 11.50
CA LEU A 214 17.76 12.07 10.07
C LEU A 214 16.31 12.17 9.55
N PRO A 215 15.98 13.18 8.70
CA PRO A 215 14.64 13.30 8.14
C PRO A 215 14.26 12.09 7.29
N ALA A 216 12.99 11.69 7.35
CA ALA A 216 12.45 10.66 6.46
C ALA A 216 12.51 11.10 4.99
N ALA A 217 12.78 10.15 4.10
CA ALA A 217 12.80 10.38 2.65
C ALA A 217 11.36 10.47 2.07
N TYR A 218 10.53 11.30 2.68
CA TYR A 218 9.16 11.57 2.26
C TYR A 218 9.00 13.05 1.90
N ASN A 219 8.36 13.33 0.77
CA ASN A 219 8.13 14.69 0.31
C ASN A 219 6.65 14.91 -0.01
N ARG A 220 5.94 15.59 0.91
CA ARG A 220 4.52 15.90 0.78
C ARG A 220 4.20 16.63 -0.53
N SER A 221 5.02 17.59 -0.94
CA SER A 221 4.78 18.37 -2.16
C SER A 221 4.76 17.49 -3.41
N ARG A 222 5.65 16.50 -3.49
CA ARG A 222 5.68 15.54 -4.61
C ARG A 222 4.44 14.61 -4.61
N THR A 223 4.02 14.18 -3.44
CA THR A 223 2.79 13.40 -3.30
C THR A 223 1.57 14.23 -3.72
N ASP A 224 1.51 15.50 -3.30
CA ASP A 224 0.48 16.45 -3.72
C ASP A 224 0.49 16.68 -5.25
N GLU A 225 1.66 16.77 -5.89
CA GLU A 225 1.80 16.90 -7.35
C GLU A 225 1.24 15.65 -8.06
N THR A 226 1.54 14.47 -7.54
CA THR A 226 1.01 13.20 -8.09
C THR A 226 -0.51 13.19 -8.07
N VAL A 227 -1.11 13.59 -6.96
CA VAL A 227 -2.57 13.61 -6.77
C VAL A 227 -3.22 14.72 -7.61
N ARG A 228 -2.59 15.90 -7.75
CA ARG A 228 -3.10 17.03 -8.56
C ARG A 228 -3.26 16.72 -10.05
N ARG A 229 -2.65 15.65 -10.57
CA ARG A 229 -2.83 15.25 -11.96
C ARG A 229 -4.29 15.04 -12.35
N ILE A 230 -5.13 14.71 -11.37
CA ILE A 230 -6.58 14.51 -11.57
C ILE A 230 -7.34 15.82 -11.82
N ASP A 231 -6.82 16.94 -11.29
CA ASP A 231 -7.47 18.25 -11.43
C ASP A 231 -6.95 19.08 -12.61
N ASN A 232 -5.72 18.80 -13.06
CA ASN A 232 -5.06 19.55 -14.13
C ASN A 232 -5.15 18.88 -15.50
N GLY A 233 -5.91 17.76 -15.60
CA GLY A 233 -6.14 17.05 -16.87
C GLY A 233 -4.96 16.20 -17.36
N THR A 234 -3.94 15.96 -16.52
CA THR A 234 -2.75 15.18 -16.89
C THR A 234 -2.77 13.76 -16.34
N LEU A 235 -3.87 13.33 -15.69
CA LEU A 235 -3.97 12.01 -15.07
C LEU A 235 -3.63 10.89 -16.06
N TRP A 236 -4.18 10.94 -17.27
CA TRP A 236 -4.05 9.89 -18.29
C TRP A 236 -2.90 10.11 -19.27
N SER A 237 -2.04 11.10 -19.03
CA SER A 237 -0.88 11.36 -19.90
C SER A 237 0.19 10.27 -19.74
N ILE A 238 0.69 9.76 -20.85
CA ILE A 238 1.73 8.71 -20.93
C ILE A 238 3.13 9.37 -21.07
N SER A 239 3.19 10.71 -21.10
CA SER A 239 4.43 11.50 -21.24
C SER A 239 5.10 11.77 -19.91
#